data_c81167012935be369ad75dd238ef45d0
#
_entry.id   c81167012935be369ad75dd238ef45d0
#
_cell.length_a   1.000
_cell.length_b   1.000
_cell.length_c   1.000
_cell.angle_alpha   90.00
_cell.angle_beta   90.00
_cell.angle_gamma   90.00
#
_symmetry.space_group_name_H-M   'P 1'
#
loop_
_entity.id
_entity.type
_entity.pdbx_description
1 polymer ?
#
loop_
_entity_poly.entity_id
_entity_poly.type
_entity_poly.pdbx_seq_one_letter_code
_entity_poly.pdbx_strand_id
1 'polypeptide(L)'
;MEKKQYIIAIEIGSSKIVGVIAQKELPEEAVSIRAIQETKISESVRYGCIKNVEEVKRNINEVIAKLNAQIKDAEITSIYLSLAGRSIRNEIVQVKKQFSIETPITQDIINEILQEGRKTTKTGFDVLDVVPQRFLIDNVEAKKPVGTFASNISATINTIIGKSTLKANLQRVIDPSNKVNGIILTPLAVAKHVLSYDERQLGCMLVDLGAETTTVSIYKNDALLHLATLPFGGRNITRDIMSLNVLEENAENLKITAGNAMPPSESLDQSAQIDGIMVQDISKLVVARSGEIIANINEQFKFANINPEDLAHGIILIGGASKLNGFRELIEKSCHPKVKFGTYPQHINILSKKAQESDLYIQAASIATEVAERIDPETSCITRINKPEDIEQEPLDTDNKNVEVKKTKETDKSNDGRKKQGLNLLTKLKNIFTENSTEEDEDGSYD
;
A
#
# COMPACT_ATOMS: atom_id res chain seq x y z
N MET A 1 -22.39 25.85 2.02
CA MET A 1 -20.92 25.64 2.11
C MET A 1 -20.64 24.23 1.65
N GLU A 2 -19.80 24.06 0.65
CA GLU A 2 -19.31 22.75 0.23
C GLU A 2 -18.58 22.09 1.42
N LYS A 3 -19.06 20.94 1.85
CA LYS A 3 -18.43 20.18 2.93
C LYS A 3 -17.25 19.41 2.33
N LYS A 4 -16.04 19.68 2.80
CA LYS A 4 -14.83 18.99 2.38
C LYS A 4 -14.48 17.91 3.40
N GLN A 5 -14.31 16.69 2.93
CA GLN A 5 -13.93 15.55 3.72
C GLN A 5 -12.50 15.14 3.34
N TYR A 6 -11.65 14.97 4.34
CA TYR A 6 -10.25 14.60 4.14
C TYR A 6 -9.98 13.17 4.53
N ILE A 7 -9.22 12.49 3.71
CA ILE A 7 -8.82 11.09 3.85
C ILE A 7 -7.30 11.01 3.95
N ILE A 8 -6.80 10.27 4.92
CA ILE A 8 -5.40 9.95 5.05
C ILE A 8 -5.21 8.45 4.88
N ALA A 9 -4.59 8.05 3.80
CA ALA A 9 -4.29 6.66 3.49
C ALA A 9 -2.78 6.41 3.54
N ILE A 10 -2.37 5.35 4.23
CA ILE A 10 -0.97 4.93 4.34
C ILE A 10 -0.80 3.57 3.66
N GLU A 11 -0.02 3.54 2.60
CA GLU A 11 0.43 2.34 1.92
C GLU A 11 1.73 1.84 2.56
N ILE A 12 1.76 0.55 2.93
CA ILE A 12 2.95 -0.10 3.50
C ILE A 12 3.51 -1.06 2.45
N GLY A 13 4.51 -0.58 1.69
CA GLY A 13 5.25 -1.38 0.71
C GLY A 13 6.51 -2.02 1.27
N SER A 14 7.24 -2.82 0.46
CA SER A 14 8.52 -3.44 0.86
C SER A 14 9.74 -2.55 0.59
N SER A 15 9.60 -1.45 -0.16
CA SER A 15 10.70 -0.49 -0.42
C SER A 15 10.43 0.90 0.12
N LYS A 16 9.18 1.23 0.35
CA LYS A 16 8.74 2.54 0.86
C LYS A 16 7.40 2.44 1.56
N ILE A 17 7.15 3.38 2.46
CA ILE A 17 5.84 3.68 3.03
C ILE A 17 5.39 4.99 2.38
N VAL A 18 4.16 5.01 1.87
CA VAL A 18 3.59 6.17 1.17
C VAL A 18 2.33 6.62 1.91
N GLY A 19 2.26 7.91 2.20
CA GLY A 19 1.07 8.54 2.75
C GLY A 19 0.43 9.49 1.75
N VAL A 20 -0.89 9.47 1.69
CA VAL A 20 -1.70 10.27 0.78
C VAL A 20 -2.70 11.10 1.55
N ILE A 21 -2.79 12.39 1.23
CA ILE A 21 -3.94 13.23 1.57
C ILE A 21 -4.84 13.27 0.35
N ALA A 22 -6.03 12.70 0.47
CA ALA A 22 -7.11 12.87 -0.49
C ALA A 22 -8.21 13.74 0.10
N GLN A 23 -8.92 14.46 -0.76
CA GLN A 23 -10.07 15.29 -0.43
C GLN A 23 -11.26 14.83 -1.25
N LYS A 24 -12.39 14.60 -0.59
CA LYS A 24 -13.68 14.37 -1.22
C LYS A 24 -14.55 15.61 -1.05
N GLU A 25 -15.15 16.08 -2.12
CA GLU A 25 -16.06 17.22 -2.14
C GLU A 25 -17.52 16.73 -2.17
N LEU A 26 -18.32 17.19 -1.21
CA LEU A 26 -19.72 16.83 -1.11
C LEU A 26 -20.58 18.02 -1.57
N PRO A 27 -21.65 17.81 -2.37
CA PRO A 27 -22.28 16.54 -2.72
C PRO A 27 -21.74 15.85 -3.99
N GLU A 28 -20.82 16.44 -4.73
CA GLU A 28 -20.37 15.98 -6.06
C GLU A 28 -19.55 14.69 -6.01
N GLU A 29 -19.12 14.30 -4.80
CA GLU A 29 -18.29 13.11 -4.55
C GLU A 29 -16.96 13.08 -5.29
N ALA A 30 -16.54 14.21 -5.88
CA ALA A 30 -15.27 14.33 -6.58
C ALA A 30 -14.09 14.10 -5.61
N VAL A 31 -13.18 13.20 -5.98
CA VAL A 31 -12.00 12.89 -5.19
C VAL A 31 -10.75 13.53 -5.80
N SER A 32 -9.97 14.21 -4.98
CA SER A 32 -8.73 14.87 -5.38
C SER A 32 -7.56 14.40 -4.53
N ILE A 33 -6.48 13.94 -5.15
CA ILE A 33 -5.21 13.61 -4.47
C ILE A 33 -4.41 14.90 -4.27
N ARG A 34 -4.38 15.39 -3.03
CA ARG A 34 -3.80 16.69 -2.67
C ARG A 34 -2.31 16.65 -2.40
N ALA A 35 -1.87 15.64 -1.68
CA ALA A 35 -0.47 15.51 -1.27
C ALA A 35 -0.05 14.06 -1.17
N ILE A 36 1.21 13.79 -1.47
CA ILE A 36 1.85 12.50 -1.31
C ILE A 36 3.20 12.70 -0.62
N GLN A 37 3.44 11.93 0.45
CA GLN A 37 4.72 11.85 1.14
C GLN A 37 5.16 10.40 1.27
N GLU A 38 6.47 10.19 1.31
CA GLU A 38 7.03 8.84 1.42
C GLU A 38 8.28 8.80 2.30
N THR A 39 8.56 7.63 2.83
CA THR A 39 9.80 7.27 3.51
C THR A 39 10.29 5.93 2.96
N LYS A 40 11.56 5.86 2.56
CA LYS A 40 12.19 4.62 2.08
C LYS A 40 12.39 3.66 3.25
N ILE A 41 12.21 2.37 2.97
CA ILE A 41 12.49 1.28 3.91
C ILE A 41 13.28 0.18 3.18
N SER A 42 14.04 -0.62 3.92
CA SER A 42 14.83 -1.72 3.32
C SER A 42 14.39 -3.10 3.83
N GLU A 43 14.57 -3.41 5.09
CA GLU A 43 14.40 -4.74 5.67
C GLU A 43 13.17 -4.87 6.60
N SER A 44 12.59 -3.76 7.02
CA SER A 44 11.49 -3.74 8.00
C SER A 44 10.19 -4.36 7.47
N VAL A 45 10.02 -4.40 6.14
CA VAL A 45 8.93 -5.11 5.46
C VAL A 45 9.53 -6.03 4.40
N ARG A 46 9.29 -7.33 4.53
CA ARG A 46 9.79 -8.36 3.59
C ARG A 46 8.61 -9.10 2.98
N TYR A 47 8.57 -9.15 1.65
CA TYR A 47 7.47 -9.77 0.90
C TYR A 47 6.08 -9.26 1.32
N GLY A 48 5.96 -7.94 1.59
CA GLY A 48 4.74 -7.33 2.10
C GLY A 48 4.41 -7.70 3.56
N CYS A 49 5.28 -8.43 4.26
CA CYS A 49 5.07 -8.79 5.66
C CYS A 49 5.95 -7.93 6.58
N ILE A 50 5.36 -7.30 7.57
CA ILE A 50 6.08 -6.50 8.57
C ILE A 50 6.97 -7.42 9.39
N LYS A 51 8.28 -7.13 9.43
CA LYS A 51 9.31 -7.86 10.17
C LYS A 51 9.79 -7.07 11.37
N ASN A 52 10.02 -5.77 11.21
CA ASN A 52 10.40 -4.87 12.29
C ASN A 52 9.25 -3.89 12.57
N VAL A 53 8.49 -4.18 13.62
CA VAL A 53 7.29 -3.40 14.01
C VAL A 53 7.67 -1.97 14.40
N GLU A 54 8.73 -1.80 15.19
CA GLU A 54 9.14 -0.49 15.70
C GLU A 54 9.65 0.43 14.58
N GLU A 55 10.39 -0.13 13.63
CA GLU A 55 10.87 0.64 12.49
C GLU A 55 9.72 1.05 11.57
N VAL A 56 8.79 0.15 11.27
CA VAL A 56 7.61 0.48 10.44
C VAL A 56 6.75 1.52 11.13
N LYS A 57 6.51 1.39 12.44
CA LYS A 57 5.79 2.38 13.25
C LYS A 57 6.45 3.76 13.18
N ARG A 58 7.76 3.84 13.37
CA ARG A 58 8.52 5.08 13.26
C ARG A 58 8.38 5.71 11.87
N ASN A 59 8.50 4.90 10.81
CA ASN A 59 8.40 5.38 9.43
C ASN A 59 6.96 5.83 9.08
N ILE A 60 5.93 5.19 9.61
CA ILE A 60 4.54 5.66 9.48
C ILE A 60 4.41 7.05 10.14
N ASN A 61 4.90 7.21 11.36
CA ASN A 61 4.85 8.48 12.08
C ASN A 61 5.63 9.59 11.33
N GLU A 62 6.77 9.25 10.73
CA GLU A 62 7.53 10.18 9.88
C GLU A 62 6.72 10.63 8.66
N VAL A 63 6.05 9.72 7.98
CA VAL A 63 5.17 10.04 6.84
C VAL A 63 4.01 10.93 7.28
N ILE A 64 3.37 10.62 8.42
CA ILE A 64 2.30 11.44 8.99
C ILE A 64 2.81 12.85 9.32
N ALA A 65 3.98 12.97 9.93
CA ALA A 65 4.59 14.27 10.23
C ALA A 65 4.88 15.09 8.95
N LYS A 66 5.39 14.45 7.89
CA LYS A 66 5.59 15.09 6.58
C LYS A 66 4.28 15.54 5.92
N LEU A 67 3.19 14.78 6.10
CA LEU A 67 1.87 15.16 5.62
C LEU A 67 1.29 16.32 6.45
N ASN A 68 1.41 16.27 7.78
CA ASN A 68 0.97 17.34 8.68
C ASN A 68 1.64 18.68 8.35
N ALA A 69 2.92 18.66 7.98
CA ALA A 69 3.65 19.87 7.59
C ALA A 69 3.07 20.56 6.32
N GLN A 70 2.21 19.88 5.56
CA GLN A 70 1.55 20.44 4.37
C GLN A 70 0.14 20.99 4.67
N ILE A 71 -0.35 20.79 5.88
CA ILE A 71 -1.67 21.23 6.31
C ILE A 71 -1.51 22.48 7.18
N LYS A 72 -2.26 23.53 6.85
CA LYS A 72 -2.28 24.76 7.66
C LYS A 72 -3.48 24.73 8.61
N ASP A 73 -3.25 25.14 9.86
CA ASP A 73 -4.28 25.32 10.90
C ASP A 73 -5.17 24.07 11.11
N ALA A 74 -4.58 22.89 10.91
CA ALA A 74 -5.26 21.61 11.12
C ALA A 74 -4.25 20.49 11.40
N GLU A 75 -4.72 19.36 11.91
CA GLU A 75 -3.90 18.18 12.20
C GLU A 75 -4.57 16.90 11.74
N ILE A 76 -3.76 15.87 11.44
CA ILE A 76 -4.23 14.53 11.15
C ILE A 76 -4.60 13.85 12.46
N THR A 77 -5.86 13.45 12.59
CA THR A 77 -6.41 12.80 13.79
C THR A 77 -6.70 11.33 13.59
N SER A 78 -6.79 10.88 12.35
CA SER A 78 -7.02 9.47 12.03
C SER A 78 -6.48 9.10 10.65
N ILE A 79 -6.24 7.79 10.43
CA ILE A 79 -5.66 7.25 9.21
C ILE A 79 -6.35 5.96 8.78
N TYR A 80 -6.15 5.58 7.53
CA TYR A 80 -6.45 4.25 6.99
C TYR A 80 -5.14 3.58 6.58
N LEU A 81 -5.02 2.28 6.85
CA LEU A 81 -3.84 1.50 6.51
C LEU A 81 -4.13 0.52 5.39
N SER A 82 -3.14 0.29 4.54
CA SER A 82 -3.18 -0.76 3.53
C SER A 82 -2.81 -2.12 4.12
N LEU A 83 -3.36 -3.19 3.55
CA LEU A 83 -2.99 -4.57 3.84
C LEU A 83 -2.62 -5.26 2.53
N ALA A 84 -1.35 -5.66 2.43
CA ALA A 84 -0.80 -6.46 1.35
C ALA A 84 0.10 -7.57 1.93
N GLY A 85 0.57 -8.51 1.11
CA GLY A 85 1.56 -9.52 1.51
C GLY A 85 1.45 -10.84 0.77
N ARG A 86 2.56 -11.57 0.73
CA ARG A 86 2.77 -12.78 -0.09
C ARG A 86 1.80 -13.96 0.15
N SER A 87 1.03 -13.92 1.22
CA SER A 87 0.09 -15.01 1.54
C SER A 87 -1.34 -14.71 1.12
N ILE A 88 -1.57 -13.49 0.56
CA ILE A 88 -2.91 -13.09 0.13
C ILE A 88 -3.24 -13.79 -1.18
N ARG A 89 -4.35 -14.52 -1.17
CA ARG A 89 -4.91 -15.22 -2.32
C ARG A 89 -6.40 -15.44 -2.16
N ASN A 90 -7.08 -15.81 -3.23
CA ASN A 90 -8.45 -16.28 -3.13
C ASN A 90 -8.52 -17.81 -2.95
N GLU A 91 -9.54 -18.25 -2.26
CA GLU A 91 -10.04 -19.64 -2.26
C GLU A 91 -11.49 -19.63 -2.67
N ILE A 92 -11.89 -20.59 -3.50
CA ILE A 92 -13.25 -20.67 -4.03
C ILE A 92 -14.11 -21.48 -3.07
N VAL A 93 -15.23 -20.88 -2.64
CA VAL A 93 -16.22 -21.51 -1.78
C VAL A 93 -17.56 -21.52 -2.50
N GLN A 94 -18.27 -22.65 -2.42
CA GLN A 94 -19.63 -22.78 -2.93
C GLN A 94 -20.62 -22.81 -1.76
N VAL A 95 -21.59 -21.91 -1.82
CA VAL A 95 -22.68 -21.83 -0.84
C VAL A 95 -24.00 -22.10 -1.57
N LYS A 96 -24.83 -22.95 -1.00
CA LYS A 96 -26.17 -23.27 -1.54
C LYS A 96 -27.22 -23.03 -0.46
N LYS A 97 -28.36 -22.44 -0.84
CA LYS A 97 -29.52 -22.25 0.01
C LYS A 97 -30.78 -22.70 -0.74
N GLN A 98 -31.58 -23.53 -0.10
CA GLN A 98 -32.87 -24.02 -0.62
C GLN A 98 -34.01 -23.43 0.18
N PHE A 99 -35.12 -23.17 -0.46
CA PHE A 99 -36.32 -22.61 0.17
C PHE A 99 -37.45 -23.63 0.05
N SER A 100 -38.29 -23.73 1.08
CA SER A 100 -39.45 -24.63 1.11
C SER A 100 -40.59 -24.21 0.13
N ILE A 101 -40.61 -22.90 -0.16
CA ILE A 101 -41.52 -22.25 -1.12
C ILE A 101 -40.71 -21.32 -1.99
N GLU A 102 -41.19 -20.99 -3.16
CA GLU A 102 -40.60 -19.98 -4.02
C GLU A 102 -40.51 -18.64 -3.25
N THR A 103 -39.29 -18.14 -3.07
CA THR A 103 -38.97 -17.02 -2.17
C THR A 103 -38.31 -15.90 -2.96
N PRO A 104 -38.70 -14.63 -2.74
CA PRO A 104 -37.97 -13.49 -3.34
C PRO A 104 -36.58 -13.37 -2.75
N ILE A 105 -35.57 -13.31 -3.58
CA ILE A 105 -34.18 -13.12 -3.17
C ILE A 105 -34.00 -11.67 -2.74
N THR A 106 -33.72 -11.49 -1.45
CA THR A 106 -33.46 -10.17 -0.84
C THR A 106 -31.96 -9.93 -0.67
N GLN A 107 -31.58 -8.68 -0.40
CA GLN A 107 -30.20 -8.34 -0.05
C GLN A 107 -29.73 -9.09 1.22
N ASP A 108 -30.62 -9.34 2.17
CA ASP A 108 -30.29 -10.08 3.40
C ASP A 108 -29.92 -11.52 3.09
N ILE A 109 -30.63 -12.18 2.17
CA ILE A 109 -30.27 -13.53 1.70
C ILE A 109 -28.88 -13.54 1.07
N ILE A 110 -28.57 -12.53 0.25
CA ILE A 110 -27.21 -12.39 -0.33
C ILE A 110 -26.18 -12.18 0.78
N ASN A 111 -26.45 -11.31 1.76
CA ASN A 111 -25.57 -11.06 2.89
C ASN A 111 -25.32 -12.34 3.73
N GLU A 112 -26.36 -13.14 3.97
CA GLU A 112 -26.23 -14.44 4.65
C GLU A 112 -25.33 -15.40 3.87
N ILE A 113 -25.49 -15.49 2.55
CA ILE A 113 -24.65 -16.32 1.68
C ILE A 113 -23.18 -15.87 1.75
N LEU A 114 -22.92 -14.56 1.73
CA LEU A 114 -21.57 -14.01 1.87
C LEU A 114 -20.99 -14.27 3.28
N GLN A 115 -21.82 -14.21 4.32
CA GLN A 115 -21.40 -14.57 5.68
C GLN A 115 -21.04 -16.06 5.81
N GLU A 116 -21.74 -16.97 5.12
CA GLU A 116 -21.31 -18.37 5.06
C GLU A 116 -19.91 -18.50 4.40
N GLY A 117 -19.63 -17.76 3.34
CA GLY A 117 -18.30 -17.70 2.75
C GLY A 117 -17.22 -17.22 3.73
N ARG A 118 -17.56 -16.30 4.66
CA ARG A 118 -16.65 -15.81 5.71
C ARG A 118 -16.35 -16.85 6.81
N LYS A 119 -17.21 -17.85 6.99
CA LYS A 119 -17.01 -18.90 7.99
C LYS A 119 -15.98 -19.94 7.57
N THR A 120 -15.55 -19.93 6.32
CA THR A 120 -14.48 -20.80 5.85
C THR A 120 -13.21 -20.52 6.65
N THR A 121 -12.73 -21.53 7.37
CA THR A 121 -11.55 -21.40 8.21
C THR A 121 -10.43 -22.28 7.69
N LYS A 122 -9.22 -21.73 7.71
CA LYS A 122 -7.99 -22.46 7.48
C LYS A 122 -7.01 -22.12 8.58
N THR A 123 -6.48 -23.13 9.22
CA THR A 123 -5.54 -22.95 10.34
C THR A 123 -4.39 -22.01 9.94
N GLY A 124 -4.17 -20.95 10.74
CA GLY A 124 -3.14 -19.95 10.51
C GLY A 124 -3.45 -18.90 9.43
N PHE A 125 -4.69 -18.87 8.91
CA PHE A 125 -5.16 -17.88 7.96
C PHE A 125 -6.42 -17.18 8.47
N ASP A 126 -6.52 -15.88 8.16
CA ASP A 126 -7.71 -15.08 8.37
C ASP A 126 -8.42 -14.87 7.04
N VAL A 127 -9.74 -14.82 7.09
CA VAL A 127 -10.54 -14.30 5.97
C VAL A 127 -10.44 -12.78 6.01
N LEU A 128 -9.89 -12.21 4.95
CA LEU A 128 -9.67 -10.77 4.81
C LEU A 128 -10.86 -10.09 4.14
N ASP A 129 -11.43 -10.75 3.12
CA ASP A 129 -12.63 -10.29 2.44
C ASP A 129 -13.36 -11.44 1.73
N VAL A 130 -14.57 -11.16 1.25
CA VAL A 130 -15.42 -12.11 0.50
C VAL A 130 -16.01 -11.39 -0.70
N VAL A 131 -15.71 -11.90 -1.90
CA VAL A 131 -16.14 -11.31 -3.16
C VAL A 131 -16.97 -12.34 -3.95
N PRO A 132 -18.25 -12.07 -4.25
CA PRO A 132 -19.03 -12.98 -5.06
C PRO A 132 -18.43 -13.08 -6.48
N GLN A 133 -18.37 -14.29 -7.01
CA GLN A 133 -17.94 -14.54 -8.38
C GLN A 133 -19.14 -14.76 -9.29
N ARG A 134 -20.12 -15.59 -8.86
CA ARG A 134 -21.27 -15.98 -9.65
C ARG A 134 -22.43 -16.41 -8.76
N PHE A 135 -23.64 -16.05 -9.16
CA PHE A 135 -24.88 -16.57 -8.57
C PHE A 135 -25.64 -17.41 -9.58
N LEU A 136 -26.23 -18.51 -9.13
CA LEU A 136 -27.18 -19.32 -9.88
C LEU A 136 -28.52 -19.32 -9.14
N ILE A 137 -29.59 -18.96 -9.84
CA ILE A 137 -30.97 -18.99 -9.39
C ILE A 137 -31.65 -20.15 -10.12
N ASP A 138 -32.09 -21.17 -9.40
CA ASP A 138 -32.64 -22.39 -9.96
C ASP A 138 -31.77 -22.97 -11.09
N ASN A 139 -30.45 -22.98 -10.88
CA ASN A 139 -29.38 -23.40 -11.81
C ASN A 139 -29.16 -22.50 -13.06
N VAL A 140 -29.79 -21.33 -13.12
CA VAL A 140 -29.57 -20.35 -14.19
C VAL A 140 -28.70 -19.19 -13.63
N GLU A 141 -27.72 -18.77 -14.40
CA GLU A 141 -26.84 -17.66 -13.97
C GLU A 141 -27.58 -16.32 -13.89
N ALA A 142 -27.45 -15.66 -12.76
CA ALA A 142 -28.08 -14.38 -12.49
C ALA A 142 -27.01 -13.32 -12.08
N LYS A 143 -26.81 -12.31 -12.92
CA LYS A 143 -25.91 -11.19 -12.62
C LYS A 143 -26.44 -10.30 -11.48
N LYS A 144 -27.76 -10.15 -11.39
CA LYS A 144 -28.48 -9.38 -10.36
C LYS A 144 -29.53 -10.26 -9.70
N PRO A 145 -29.16 -11.05 -8.68
CA PRO A 145 -30.07 -12.00 -8.06
C PRO A 145 -31.19 -11.37 -7.24
N VAL A 146 -30.93 -10.18 -6.67
CA VAL A 146 -31.91 -9.48 -5.82
C VAL A 146 -33.16 -9.08 -6.61
N GLY A 147 -34.33 -9.41 -6.06
CA GLY A 147 -35.63 -9.17 -6.69
C GLY A 147 -36.14 -10.32 -7.55
N THR A 148 -35.36 -11.39 -7.79
CA THR A 148 -35.82 -12.59 -8.44
C THR A 148 -36.49 -13.55 -7.47
N PHE A 149 -37.45 -14.39 -7.93
CA PHE A 149 -38.00 -15.46 -7.13
C PHE A 149 -37.22 -16.76 -7.41
N ALA A 150 -37.04 -17.60 -6.39
CA ALA A 150 -36.26 -18.82 -6.49
C ALA A 150 -36.71 -19.90 -5.51
N SER A 151 -36.61 -21.15 -5.95
CA SER A 151 -36.66 -22.31 -5.04
C SER A 151 -35.28 -22.66 -4.47
N ASN A 152 -34.20 -22.27 -5.16
CA ASN A 152 -32.84 -22.40 -4.67
C ASN A 152 -31.94 -21.31 -5.24
N ILE A 153 -30.91 -20.94 -4.45
CA ILE A 153 -29.82 -20.08 -4.87
C ILE A 153 -28.49 -20.74 -4.53
N SER A 154 -27.56 -20.71 -5.46
CA SER A 154 -26.17 -21.07 -5.19
C SER A 154 -25.24 -19.93 -5.60
N ALA A 155 -24.16 -19.76 -4.83
CA ALA A 155 -23.14 -18.77 -5.09
C ALA A 155 -21.76 -19.42 -5.14
N THR A 156 -20.97 -19.05 -6.13
CA THR A 156 -19.52 -19.25 -6.13
C THR A 156 -18.90 -17.97 -5.58
N ILE A 157 -18.09 -18.11 -4.54
CA ILE A 157 -17.56 -16.99 -3.77
C ILE A 157 -16.04 -17.09 -3.72
N ASN A 158 -15.35 -16.00 -4.01
CA ASN A 158 -13.94 -15.83 -3.71
C ASN A 158 -13.79 -15.37 -2.24
N THR A 159 -13.33 -16.26 -1.38
CA THR A 159 -12.91 -15.92 -0.03
C THR A 159 -11.44 -15.53 -0.09
N ILE A 160 -11.15 -14.26 0.16
CA ILE A 160 -9.78 -13.74 0.16
C ILE A 160 -9.17 -14.02 1.53
N ILE A 161 -8.10 -14.80 1.54
CA ILE A 161 -7.42 -15.20 2.76
C ILE A 161 -5.98 -14.69 2.80
N GLY A 162 -5.45 -14.56 4.00
CA GLY A 162 -4.05 -14.23 4.26
C GLY A 162 -3.59 -14.81 5.59
N LYS A 163 -2.29 -15.06 5.77
CA LYS A 163 -1.77 -15.51 7.06
C LYS A 163 -2.19 -14.56 8.18
N SER A 164 -2.66 -15.09 9.30
CA SER A 164 -3.14 -14.31 10.47
C SER A 164 -2.08 -13.33 11.00
N THR A 165 -0.79 -13.64 10.80
CA THR A 165 0.32 -12.76 11.15
C THR A 165 0.33 -11.44 10.38
N LEU A 166 -0.26 -11.36 9.17
CA LEU A 166 -0.35 -10.11 8.41
C LEU A 166 -1.14 -9.06 9.17
N LYS A 167 -2.36 -9.42 9.57
CA LYS A 167 -3.27 -8.52 10.31
C LYS A 167 -2.74 -8.24 11.71
N ALA A 168 -2.23 -9.27 12.40
CA ALA A 168 -1.67 -9.12 13.74
C ALA A 168 -0.47 -8.15 13.76
N ASN A 169 0.46 -8.26 12.82
CA ASN A 169 1.60 -7.35 12.73
C ASN A 169 1.18 -5.94 12.32
N LEU A 170 0.18 -5.80 11.42
CA LEU A 170 -0.36 -4.49 11.07
C LEU A 170 -0.99 -3.79 12.29
N GLN A 171 -1.69 -4.52 13.15
CA GLN A 171 -2.24 -3.96 14.38
C GLN A 171 -1.16 -3.49 15.36
N ARG A 172 0.00 -4.14 15.40
CA ARG A 172 1.12 -3.78 16.29
C ARG A 172 1.84 -2.49 15.87
N VAL A 173 1.82 -2.12 14.59
CA VAL A 173 2.47 -0.89 14.11
C VAL A 173 1.62 0.36 14.34
N ILE A 174 0.38 0.19 14.81
CA ILE A 174 -0.50 1.31 15.13
C ILE A 174 0.00 1.98 16.41
N ASP A 175 0.33 3.27 16.31
CA ASP A 175 0.63 4.08 17.47
C ASP A 175 -0.68 4.41 18.21
N PRO A 176 -0.72 4.29 19.55
CA PRO A 176 -1.91 4.67 20.33
C PRO A 176 -2.37 6.12 20.11
N SER A 177 -1.44 7.01 19.70
CA SER A 177 -1.75 8.40 19.34
C SER A 177 -2.47 8.55 18.01
N ASN A 178 -2.38 7.55 17.12
CA ASN A 178 -3.00 7.57 15.79
C ASN A 178 -4.24 6.68 15.78
N LYS A 179 -5.40 7.27 15.57
CA LYS A 179 -6.63 6.50 15.38
C LYS A 179 -6.63 5.87 13.99
N VAL A 180 -6.71 4.54 13.91
CA VAL A 180 -6.90 3.82 12.65
C VAL A 180 -8.38 3.57 12.44
N ASN A 181 -8.96 4.22 11.43
CA ASN A 181 -10.38 4.11 11.10
C ASN A 181 -10.69 2.84 10.28
N GLY A 182 -9.71 2.27 9.60
CA GLY A 182 -9.91 1.05 8.82
C GLY A 182 -8.67 0.53 8.14
N ILE A 183 -8.80 -0.69 7.64
CA ILE A 183 -7.77 -1.41 6.88
C ILE A 183 -8.33 -1.67 5.48
N ILE A 184 -7.56 -1.33 4.45
CA ILE A 184 -7.92 -1.51 3.04
C ILE A 184 -7.08 -2.65 2.45
N LEU A 185 -7.74 -3.63 1.89
CA LEU A 185 -7.08 -4.74 1.19
C LEU A 185 -6.57 -4.25 -0.16
N THR A 186 -5.27 -4.04 -0.25
CA THR A 186 -4.61 -3.39 -1.40
C THR A 186 -4.96 -4.03 -2.74
N PRO A 187 -4.89 -5.37 -2.94
CA PRO A 187 -5.15 -5.97 -4.24
C PRO A 187 -6.54 -5.68 -4.79
N LEU A 188 -7.56 -5.67 -3.93
CA LEU A 188 -8.94 -5.40 -4.36
C LEU A 188 -9.16 -3.93 -4.65
N ALA A 189 -8.66 -3.03 -3.79
CA ALA A 189 -8.75 -1.58 -4.00
C ALA A 189 -8.05 -1.17 -5.32
N VAL A 190 -6.84 -1.67 -5.54
CA VAL A 190 -6.08 -1.38 -6.76
C VAL A 190 -6.80 -1.89 -8.01
N ALA A 191 -7.26 -3.15 -8.01
CA ALA A 191 -7.98 -3.69 -9.15
C ALA A 191 -9.27 -2.93 -9.47
N LYS A 192 -10.03 -2.55 -8.43
CA LYS A 192 -11.27 -1.79 -8.59
C LYS A 192 -11.07 -0.42 -9.25
N HIS A 193 -9.98 0.27 -8.90
CA HIS A 193 -9.76 1.66 -9.33
C HIS A 193 -8.83 1.80 -10.53
N VAL A 194 -7.97 0.82 -10.81
CA VAL A 194 -7.09 0.81 -11.99
C VAL A 194 -7.78 0.23 -13.21
N LEU A 195 -8.59 -0.82 -13.02
CA LEU A 195 -9.26 -1.51 -14.11
C LEU A 195 -10.59 -0.83 -14.46
N SER A 196 -10.80 -0.53 -15.73
CA SER A 196 -12.10 -0.09 -16.23
C SER A 196 -13.13 -1.24 -16.17
N TYR A 197 -14.41 -0.89 -16.25
CA TYR A 197 -15.48 -1.87 -16.36
C TYR A 197 -15.30 -2.81 -17.57
N ASP A 198 -14.95 -2.26 -18.74
CA ASP A 198 -14.74 -3.05 -19.96
C ASP A 198 -13.60 -4.05 -19.82
N GLU A 199 -12.50 -3.66 -19.16
CA GLU A 199 -11.37 -4.55 -18.89
C GLU A 199 -11.78 -5.72 -17.99
N ARG A 200 -12.50 -5.44 -16.91
CA ARG A 200 -13.03 -6.52 -16.05
C ARG A 200 -14.09 -7.37 -16.75
N GLN A 201 -14.94 -6.75 -17.56
CA GLN A 201 -16.02 -7.46 -18.26
C GLN A 201 -15.50 -8.38 -19.37
N LEU A 202 -14.60 -7.87 -20.22
CA LEU A 202 -14.09 -8.60 -21.40
C LEU A 202 -12.88 -9.48 -21.08
N GLY A 203 -12.29 -9.28 -19.92
CA GLY A 203 -11.20 -10.08 -19.38
C GLY A 203 -9.84 -9.40 -19.45
N CYS A 204 -9.16 -9.37 -18.30
CA CYS A 204 -7.80 -8.88 -18.14
C CYS A 204 -7.10 -9.57 -16.98
N MET A 205 -5.76 -9.51 -17.01
CA MET A 205 -4.89 -9.82 -15.87
C MET A 205 -4.22 -8.52 -15.41
N LEU A 206 -4.43 -8.13 -14.17
CA LEU A 206 -3.67 -7.06 -13.52
C LEU A 206 -2.45 -7.66 -12.82
N VAL A 207 -1.27 -7.16 -13.16
CA VAL A 207 0.01 -7.53 -12.54
C VAL A 207 0.58 -6.31 -11.84
N ASP A 208 0.63 -6.38 -10.54
CA ASP A 208 1.25 -5.39 -9.68
C ASP A 208 2.64 -5.87 -9.28
N LEU A 209 3.68 -5.40 -9.99
CA LEU A 209 5.07 -5.80 -9.79
C LEU A 209 5.76 -4.79 -8.85
N GLY A 210 5.78 -5.12 -7.56
CA GLY A 210 6.40 -4.34 -6.51
C GLY A 210 7.90 -4.65 -6.31
N ALA A 211 8.44 -4.20 -5.16
CA ALA A 211 9.84 -4.44 -4.83
C ALA A 211 10.12 -5.91 -4.47
N GLU A 212 9.28 -6.56 -3.67
CA GLU A 212 9.48 -7.95 -3.23
C GLU A 212 8.28 -8.87 -3.49
N THR A 213 7.19 -8.32 -4.02
CA THR A 213 5.98 -9.10 -4.34
C THR A 213 5.48 -8.75 -5.72
N THR A 214 4.85 -9.74 -6.37
CA THR A 214 4.05 -9.57 -7.57
C THR A 214 2.66 -10.06 -7.25
N THR A 215 1.67 -9.16 -7.29
CA THR A 215 0.27 -9.53 -7.12
C THR A 215 -0.38 -9.66 -8.49
N VAL A 216 -0.99 -10.81 -8.72
CA VAL A 216 -1.73 -11.12 -9.95
C VAL A 216 -3.19 -11.27 -9.63
N SER A 217 -4.04 -10.54 -10.33
CA SER A 217 -5.49 -10.71 -10.26
C SER A 217 -6.09 -10.81 -11.66
N ILE A 218 -6.93 -11.82 -11.90
CA ILE A 218 -7.55 -12.11 -13.19
C ILE A 218 -9.03 -11.86 -13.07
N TYR A 219 -9.55 -11.04 -13.99
CA TYR A 219 -10.96 -10.68 -14.07
C TYR A 219 -11.54 -11.11 -15.42
N LYS A 220 -12.80 -11.56 -15.42
CA LYS A 220 -13.64 -11.79 -16.62
C LYS A 220 -15.11 -11.76 -16.21
N ASN A 221 -15.97 -11.25 -17.08
CA ASN A 221 -17.40 -11.05 -16.78
C ASN A 221 -17.66 -10.19 -15.55
N ASP A 222 -16.79 -9.19 -15.32
CA ASP A 222 -16.75 -8.30 -14.14
C ASP A 222 -16.58 -9.06 -12.80
N ALA A 223 -16.09 -10.30 -12.85
CA ALA A 223 -15.87 -11.15 -11.69
C ALA A 223 -14.36 -11.44 -11.51
N LEU A 224 -13.90 -11.45 -10.25
CA LEU A 224 -12.58 -11.94 -9.90
C LEU A 224 -12.54 -13.45 -10.08
N LEU A 225 -11.65 -13.94 -10.94
CA LEU A 225 -11.45 -15.38 -11.15
C LEU A 225 -10.29 -15.91 -10.31
N HIS A 226 -9.22 -15.12 -10.18
CA HIS A 226 -8.02 -15.53 -9.48
C HIS A 226 -7.32 -14.33 -8.84
N LEU A 227 -6.77 -14.54 -7.65
CA LEU A 227 -5.92 -13.60 -6.93
C LEU A 227 -4.81 -14.36 -6.23
N ALA A 228 -3.57 -14.00 -6.51
CA ALA A 228 -2.40 -14.53 -5.80
C ALA A 228 -1.31 -13.46 -5.66
N THR A 229 -0.60 -13.48 -4.54
CA THR A 229 0.59 -12.66 -4.33
C THR A 229 1.82 -13.54 -4.27
N LEU A 230 2.68 -13.39 -5.27
CA LEU A 230 3.91 -14.15 -5.46
C LEU A 230 5.08 -13.49 -4.72
N PRO A 231 6.03 -14.25 -4.15
CA PRO A 231 7.19 -13.71 -3.44
C PRO A 231 8.34 -13.31 -4.37
N PHE A 232 8.02 -12.62 -5.45
CA PHE A 232 8.95 -12.13 -6.46
C PHE A 232 8.71 -10.66 -6.71
N GLY A 233 9.78 -9.89 -6.94
CA GLY A 233 9.70 -8.47 -7.26
C GLY A 233 11.04 -7.91 -7.72
N GLY A 234 11.12 -6.60 -7.96
CA GLY A 234 12.31 -5.94 -8.46
C GLY A 234 13.56 -6.09 -7.60
N ARG A 235 13.40 -6.25 -6.27
CA ARG A 235 14.52 -6.47 -5.35
C ARG A 235 15.19 -7.85 -5.53
N ASN A 236 14.50 -8.83 -6.09
CA ASN A 236 15.16 -10.10 -6.47
C ASN A 236 16.21 -9.86 -7.55
N ILE A 237 15.91 -9.02 -8.54
CA ILE A 237 16.87 -8.61 -9.59
C ILE A 237 18.03 -7.84 -8.95
N THR A 238 17.74 -6.90 -8.05
CA THR A 238 18.77 -6.13 -7.33
C THR A 238 19.71 -7.05 -6.56
N ARG A 239 19.18 -8.04 -5.84
CA ARG A 239 19.99 -9.04 -5.09
C ARG A 239 20.87 -9.90 -6.00
N ASP A 240 20.37 -10.25 -7.19
CA ASP A 240 21.20 -10.97 -8.15
C ASP A 240 22.37 -10.10 -8.63
N ILE A 241 22.15 -8.81 -8.89
CA ILE A 241 23.20 -7.87 -9.26
C ILE A 241 24.21 -7.68 -8.11
N MET A 242 23.78 -7.72 -6.86
CA MET A 242 24.68 -7.67 -5.68
C MET A 242 25.70 -8.81 -5.68
N SER A 243 25.42 -9.95 -6.33
CA SER A 243 26.40 -11.04 -6.50
C SER A 243 27.65 -10.64 -7.28
N LEU A 244 27.64 -9.50 -7.97
CA LEU A 244 28.79 -8.88 -8.61
C LEU A 244 29.67 -8.05 -7.64
N ASN A 245 29.52 -8.27 -6.33
CA ASN A 245 30.23 -7.59 -5.24
C ASN A 245 29.93 -6.08 -5.14
N VAL A 246 28.70 -5.70 -5.36
CA VAL A 246 28.21 -4.32 -5.20
C VAL A 246 27.21 -4.21 -4.06
N LEU A 247 27.17 -3.03 -3.43
CA LEU A 247 26.18 -2.70 -2.39
C LEU A 247 24.77 -2.62 -3.00
N GLU A 248 23.74 -2.85 -2.18
CA GLU A 248 22.34 -2.86 -2.61
C GLU A 248 21.92 -1.58 -3.34
N GLU A 249 22.34 -0.41 -2.85
CA GLU A 249 22.04 0.87 -3.49
C GLU A 249 22.64 0.99 -4.89
N ASN A 250 23.89 0.59 -5.06
CA ASN A 250 24.56 0.57 -6.37
C ASN A 250 23.92 -0.47 -7.30
N ALA A 251 23.59 -1.65 -6.78
CA ALA A 251 22.90 -2.69 -7.54
C ALA A 251 21.50 -2.22 -8.02
N GLU A 252 20.77 -1.50 -7.18
CA GLU A 252 19.49 -0.90 -7.56
C GLU A 252 19.67 0.15 -8.67
N ASN A 253 20.67 1.01 -8.55
CA ASN A 253 21.00 2.01 -9.56
C ASN A 253 21.40 1.33 -10.89
N LEU A 254 22.24 0.30 -10.85
CA LEU A 254 22.64 -0.47 -12.05
C LEU A 254 21.42 -1.14 -12.71
N LYS A 255 20.52 -1.70 -11.92
CA LYS A 255 19.25 -2.25 -12.44
C LYS A 255 18.43 -1.20 -13.18
N ILE A 256 18.30 0.01 -12.62
CA ILE A 256 17.50 1.08 -13.21
C ILE A 256 18.17 1.67 -14.46
N THR A 257 19.50 1.85 -14.44
CA THR A 257 20.24 2.56 -15.51
C THR A 257 20.69 1.66 -16.63
N ALA A 258 21.09 0.43 -16.34
CA ALA A 258 21.66 -0.52 -17.28
C ALA A 258 20.83 -1.81 -17.46
N GLY A 259 19.89 -2.09 -16.53
CA GLY A 259 19.08 -3.30 -16.60
C GLY A 259 18.15 -3.32 -17.81
N ASN A 260 18.11 -4.45 -18.51
CA ASN A 260 17.17 -4.73 -19.59
C ASN A 260 16.72 -6.19 -19.49
N ALA A 261 15.40 -6.41 -19.44
CA ALA A 261 14.82 -7.75 -19.34
C ALA A 261 14.90 -8.54 -20.66
N MET A 262 15.10 -7.84 -21.79
CA MET A 262 15.31 -8.49 -23.08
C MET A 262 16.76 -8.95 -23.24
N PRO A 263 16.99 -10.11 -23.87
CA PRO A 263 18.35 -10.54 -24.21
C PRO A 263 19.10 -9.43 -24.96
N PRO A 264 20.41 -9.23 -24.67
CA PRO A 264 21.18 -8.22 -25.37
C PRO A 264 21.24 -8.52 -26.86
N SER A 265 21.25 -7.46 -27.68
CA SER A 265 21.46 -7.58 -29.10
C SER A 265 22.91 -8.01 -29.38
N GLU A 266 23.16 -8.68 -30.53
CA GLU A 266 24.51 -9.07 -30.97
C GLU A 266 25.46 -7.85 -31.14
N SER A 267 24.89 -6.65 -31.29
CA SER A 267 25.61 -5.37 -31.42
C SER A 267 26.03 -4.75 -30.09
N LEU A 268 25.70 -5.35 -28.94
CA LEU A 268 26.10 -4.81 -27.65
C LEU A 268 27.61 -4.87 -27.50
N ASP A 269 28.21 -3.72 -27.17
CA ASP A 269 29.63 -3.67 -26.87
C ASP A 269 29.95 -4.55 -25.65
N GLN A 270 30.62 -5.68 -25.91
CA GLN A 270 30.93 -6.65 -24.87
C GLN A 270 31.95 -6.12 -23.86
N SER A 271 32.64 -5.02 -24.17
CA SER A 271 33.60 -4.35 -23.28
C SER A 271 33.00 -3.24 -22.44
N ALA A 272 31.72 -2.90 -22.66
CA ALA A 272 31.04 -1.83 -21.93
C ALA A 272 30.97 -2.12 -20.42
N GLN A 273 31.40 -1.14 -19.63
CA GLN A 273 31.39 -1.21 -18.17
C GLN A 273 30.70 0.02 -17.57
N ILE A 274 30.04 -0.21 -16.43
CA ILE A 274 29.48 0.85 -15.57
C ILE A 274 30.01 0.58 -14.17
N ASP A 275 30.68 1.57 -13.57
CA ASP A 275 31.31 1.46 -12.24
C ASP A 275 32.26 0.23 -12.11
N GLY A 276 32.95 -0.13 -13.22
CA GLY A 276 33.86 -1.28 -13.25
C GLY A 276 33.19 -2.65 -13.42
N ILE A 277 31.88 -2.68 -13.63
CA ILE A 277 31.09 -3.90 -13.82
C ILE A 277 30.69 -4.03 -15.28
N MET A 278 30.88 -5.22 -15.83
CA MET A 278 30.52 -5.52 -17.21
C MET A 278 29.01 -5.43 -17.40
N VAL A 279 28.55 -4.62 -18.35
CA VAL A 279 27.11 -4.49 -18.67
C VAL A 279 26.53 -5.83 -19.09
N GLN A 280 27.32 -6.70 -19.73
CA GLN A 280 26.92 -8.05 -20.11
C GLN A 280 26.54 -8.92 -18.89
N ASP A 281 27.27 -8.81 -17.77
CA ASP A 281 26.99 -9.60 -16.57
C ASP A 281 25.74 -9.10 -15.86
N ILE A 282 25.55 -7.78 -15.81
CA ILE A 282 24.27 -7.18 -15.33
C ILE A 282 23.11 -7.70 -16.18
N SER A 283 23.25 -7.65 -17.52
CA SER A 283 22.21 -8.07 -18.45
C SER A 283 21.83 -9.55 -18.27
N LYS A 284 22.81 -10.45 -18.12
CA LYS A 284 22.55 -11.89 -17.89
C LYS A 284 21.69 -12.12 -16.64
N LEU A 285 22.03 -11.45 -15.54
CA LEU A 285 21.29 -11.57 -14.27
C LEU A 285 19.87 -11.01 -14.38
N VAL A 286 19.73 -9.83 -15.00
CA VAL A 286 18.43 -9.18 -15.21
C VAL A 286 17.51 -10.03 -16.08
N VAL A 287 18.02 -10.54 -17.22
CA VAL A 287 17.26 -11.41 -18.13
C VAL A 287 16.80 -12.70 -17.43
N ALA A 288 17.72 -13.38 -16.73
CA ALA A 288 17.42 -14.63 -16.04
C ALA A 288 16.32 -14.44 -14.99
N ARG A 289 16.45 -13.42 -14.12
CA ARG A 289 15.46 -13.17 -13.07
C ARG A 289 14.13 -12.67 -13.62
N SER A 290 14.16 -11.82 -14.63
CA SER A 290 12.93 -11.36 -15.29
C SER A 290 12.17 -12.51 -15.92
N GLY A 291 12.88 -13.45 -16.57
CA GLY A 291 12.31 -14.66 -17.14
C GLY A 291 11.63 -15.53 -16.07
N GLU A 292 12.26 -15.72 -14.91
CA GLU A 292 11.68 -16.46 -13.79
C GLU A 292 10.41 -15.79 -13.24
N ILE A 293 10.43 -14.49 -13.03
CA ILE A 293 9.27 -13.73 -12.58
C ILE A 293 8.11 -13.90 -13.57
N ILE A 294 8.39 -13.73 -14.87
CA ILE A 294 7.38 -13.83 -15.93
C ILE A 294 6.82 -15.26 -16.05
N ALA A 295 7.67 -16.28 -15.91
CA ALA A 295 7.21 -17.68 -15.90
C ALA A 295 6.20 -17.93 -14.75
N ASN A 296 6.47 -17.38 -13.57
CA ASN A 296 5.55 -17.47 -12.42
C ASN A 296 4.26 -16.67 -12.63
N ILE A 297 4.30 -15.52 -13.32
CA ILE A 297 3.10 -14.77 -13.72
C ILE A 297 2.28 -15.62 -14.71
N ASN A 298 2.94 -16.23 -15.68
CA ASN A 298 2.28 -17.05 -16.70
C ASN A 298 1.58 -18.29 -16.11
N GLU A 299 2.16 -18.91 -15.07
CA GLU A 299 1.53 -20.03 -14.36
C GLU A 299 0.18 -19.65 -13.72
N GLN A 300 -0.08 -18.37 -13.45
CA GLN A 300 -1.34 -17.93 -12.83
C GLN A 300 -2.55 -18.13 -13.76
N PHE A 301 -2.36 -18.20 -15.07
CA PHE A 301 -3.42 -18.57 -16.02
C PHE A 301 -3.93 -19.98 -15.76
N LYS A 302 -3.01 -20.92 -15.45
CA LYS A 302 -3.38 -22.32 -15.15
C LYS A 302 -4.17 -22.40 -13.83
N PHE A 303 -3.75 -21.67 -12.79
CA PHE A 303 -4.47 -21.63 -11.51
C PHE A 303 -5.85 -21.00 -11.65
N ALA A 304 -6.02 -20.06 -12.56
CA ALA A 304 -7.30 -19.44 -12.88
C ALA A 304 -8.18 -20.34 -13.79
N ASN A 305 -7.62 -21.42 -14.34
CA ASN A 305 -8.25 -22.26 -15.35
C ASN A 305 -8.78 -21.44 -16.55
N ILE A 306 -7.95 -20.55 -17.08
CA ILE A 306 -8.26 -19.67 -18.21
C ILE A 306 -7.11 -19.67 -19.22
N ASN A 307 -7.43 -19.58 -20.52
CA ASN A 307 -6.38 -19.37 -21.53
C ASN A 307 -6.06 -17.88 -21.65
N PRO A 308 -4.79 -17.51 -21.91
CA PRO A 308 -4.41 -16.11 -22.12
C PRO A 308 -5.26 -15.41 -23.18
N GLU A 309 -5.58 -16.09 -24.28
CA GLU A 309 -6.39 -15.58 -25.41
C GLU A 309 -7.84 -15.23 -25.02
N ASP A 310 -8.33 -15.78 -23.92
CA ASP A 310 -9.66 -15.47 -23.38
C ASP A 310 -9.73 -14.09 -22.72
N LEU A 311 -8.60 -13.43 -22.51
CA LEU A 311 -8.52 -12.09 -21.91
C LEU A 311 -8.39 -11.04 -23.02
N ALA A 312 -9.51 -10.49 -23.47
CA ALA A 312 -9.53 -9.54 -24.59
C ALA A 312 -8.69 -8.29 -24.37
N HIS A 313 -8.52 -7.85 -23.11
CA HIS A 313 -7.69 -6.73 -22.71
C HIS A 313 -6.26 -7.11 -22.28
N GLY A 314 -5.93 -8.41 -22.28
CA GLY A 314 -4.58 -8.91 -22.01
C GLY A 314 -4.09 -8.60 -20.60
N ILE A 315 -2.85 -8.07 -20.50
CA ILE A 315 -2.17 -7.82 -19.24
C ILE A 315 -2.02 -6.33 -18.99
N ILE A 316 -2.35 -5.90 -17.78
CA ILE A 316 -2.19 -4.53 -17.30
C ILE A 316 -1.12 -4.53 -16.23
N LEU A 317 -0.04 -3.75 -16.43
CA LEU A 317 1.13 -3.68 -15.56
C LEU A 317 1.09 -2.43 -14.69
N ILE A 318 1.32 -2.58 -13.41
CA ILE A 318 1.58 -1.49 -12.45
C ILE A 318 2.75 -1.88 -11.53
N GLY A 319 3.12 -0.96 -10.65
CA GLY A 319 4.21 -1.15 -9.70
C GLY A 319 5.58 -0.76 -10.26
N GLY A 320 6.49 -0.37 -9.36
CA GLY A 320 7.77 0.22 -9.76
C GLY A 320 8.67 -0.71 -10.60
N ALA A 321 8.67 -2.00 -10.30
CA ALA A 321 9.53 -2.95 -11.01
C ALA A 321 9.01 -3.28 -12.42
N SER A 322 7.73 -3.03 -12.73
CA SER A 322 7.20 -3.17 -14.09
C SER A 322 7.81 -2.19 -15.09
N LYS A 323 8.49 -1.14 -14.60
CA LYS A 323 9.18 -0.12 -15.41
C LYS A 323 10.58 -0.53 -15.87
N LEU A 324 11.06 -1.72 -15.47
CA LEU A 324 12.33 -2.24 -15.96
C LEU A 324 12.31 -2.30 -17.48
N ASN A 325 13.37 -1.78 -18.12
CA ASN A 325 13.47 -1.79 -19.58
C ASN A 325 13.32 -3.21 -20.14
N GLY A 326 12.55 -3.36 -21.21
CA GLY A 326 12.32 -4.63 -21.88
C GLY A 326 11.38 -5.60 -21.13
N PHE A 327 10.91 -5.27 -19.91
CA PHE A 327 10.06 -6.17 -19.13
C PHE A 327 8.67 -6.35 -19.77
N ARG A 328 8.08 -5.25 -20.24
CA ARG A 328 6.82 -5.29 -20.97
C ARG A 328 6.92 -6.14 -22.23
N GLU A 329 7.96 -5.91 -23.04
CA GLU A 329 8.22 -6.63 -24.28
C GLU A 329 8.46 -8.13 -24.04
N LEU A 330 9.11 -8.48 -22.92
CA LEU A 330 9.33 -9.87 -22.54
C LEU A 330 8.01 -10.56 -22.16
N ILE A 331 7.10 -9.88 -21.44
CA ILE A 331 5.75 -10.38 -21.15
C ILE A 331 4.94 -10.53 -22.44
N GLU A 332 5.01 -9.56 -23.36
CA GLU A 332 4.30 -9.62 -24.65
C GLU A 332 4.69 -10.88 -25.43
N LYS A 333 5.97 -11.26 -25.38
CA LYS A 333 6.46 -12.48 -26.05
C LYS A 333 6.11 -13.77 -25.32
N SER A 334 6.03 -13.74 -23.99
CA SER A 334 6.00 -14.95 -23.17
C SER A 334 4.63 -15.31 -22.64
N CYS A 335 3.75 -14.35 -22.45
CA CYS A 335 2.46 -14.54 -21.78
C CYS A 335 1.28 -14.17 -22.67
N HIS A 336 1.25 -12.93 -23.17
CA HIS A 336 0.11 -12.41 -23.93
C HIS A 336 0.53 -11.22 -24.81
N PRO A 337 0.09 -11.16 -26.08
CA PRO A 337 0.51 -10.12 -27.02
C PRO A 337 0.00 -8.71 -26.70
N LYS A 338 -1.04 -8.59 -25.84
CA LYS A 338 -1.58 -7.30 -25.42
C LYS A 338 -1.11 -6.98 -24.01
N VAL A 339 -0.18 -6.05 -23.87
CA VAL A 339 0.33 -5.57 -22.57
C VAL A 339 0.32 -4.06 -22.54
N LYS A 340 -0.23 -3.47 -21.49
CA LYS A 340 -0.23 -2.02 -21.29
C LYS A 340 0.09 -1.67 -19.82
N PHE A 341 0.51 -0.44 -19.58
CA PHE A 341 0.60 0.08 -18.23
C PHE A 341 -0.75 0.56 -17.74
N GLY A 342 -1.03 0.30 -16.47
CA GLY A 342 -2.17 0.88 -15.76
C GLY A 342 -1.94 2.37 -15.49
N THR A 343 -3.03 3.09 -15.30
CA THR A 343 -3.02 4.54 -15.03
C THR A 343 -3.72 4.83 -13.73
N TYR A 344 -3.60 6.06 -13.25
CA TYR A 344 -4.43 6.54 -12.14
C TYR A 344 -5.92 6.38 -12.46
N PRO A 345 -6.78 6.19 -11.43
CA PRO A 345 -8.22 6.16 -11.62
C PRO A 345 -8.70 7.37 -12.41
N GLN A 346 -9.55 7.15 -13.43
CA GLN A 346 -9.95 8.24 -14.35
C GLN A 346 -10.89 9.27 -13.71
N HIS A 347 -11.55 8.90 -12.61
CA HIS A 347 -12.56 9.72 -11.93
C HIS A 347 -12.00 10.54 -10.77
N ILE A 348 -10.66 10.62 -10.65
CA ILE A 348 -10.00 11.41 -9.60
C ILE A 348 -9.17 12.56 -10.18
N ASN A 349 -9.04 13.63 -9.41
CA ASN A 349 -8.18 14.75 -9.75
C ASN A 349 -6.81 14.60 -9.11
N ILE A 350 -5.75 14.59 -9.89
CA ILE A 350 -4.38 14.53 -9.39
C ILE A 350 -3.84 15.96 -9.25
N LEU A 351 -3.80 16.46 -8.01
CA LEU A 351 -3.28 17.79 -7.68
C LEU A 351 -1.87 17.75 -7.08
N SER A 352 -1.45 16.59 -6.58
CA SER A 352 -0.09 16.37 -6.07
C SER A 352 0.92 16.37 -7.21
N LYS A 353 1.94 17.23 -7.17
CA LYS A 353 3.03 17.26 -8.16
C LYS A 353 3.74 15.92 -8.29
N LYS A 354 4.03 15.24 -7.16
CA LYS A 354 4.64 13.90 -7.17
C LYS A 354 3.84 12.88 -7.99
N ALA A 355 2.51 12.90 -7.87
CA ALA A 355 1.66 11.97 -8.61
C ALA A 355 1.49 12.40 -10.08
N GLN A 356 1.56 13.69 -10.40
CA GLN A 356 1.56 14.17 -11.79
C GLN A 356 2.84 13.78 -12.54
N GLU A 357 3.97 13.76 -11.85
CA GLU A 357 5.28 13.44 -12.42
C GLU A 357 5.58 11.94 -12.45
N SER A 358 4.84 11.10 -11.73
CA SER A 358 5.14 9.68 -11.58
C SER A 358 3.90 8.84 -11.32
N ASP A 359 3.80 7.71 -12.01
CA ASP A 359 2.78 6.68 -11.83
C ASP A 359 3.12 5.66 -10.71
N LEU A 360 4.22 5.88 -9.99
CA LEU A 360 4.67 5.03 -8.87
C LEU A 360 3.77 5.12 -7.62
N TYR A 361 2.73 5.95 -7.64
CA TYR A 361 1.80 6.16 -6.53
C TYR A 361 0.38 5.71 -6.84
N ILE A 362 0.18 4.99 -7.95
CA ILE A 362 -1.14 4.45 -8.37
C ILE A 362 -1.79 3.63 -7.25
N GLN A 363 -1.02 2.77 -6.58
CA GLN A 363 -1.51 1.94 -5.47
C GLN A 363 -2.03 2.81 -4.32
N ALA A 364 -1.21 3.75 -3.85
CA ALA A 364 -1.56 4.63 -2.75
C ALA A 364 -2.78 5.52 -3.07
N ALA A 365 -2.86 6.02 -4.31
CA ALA A 365 -4.02 6.77 -4.79
C ALA A 365 -5.28 5.89 -4.86
N SER A 366 -5.17 4.65 -5.34
CA SER A 366 -6.29 3.69 -5.38
C SER A 366 -6.80 3.36 -3.98
N ILE A 367 -5.90 3.19 -2.99
CA ILE A 367 -6.27 2.96 -1.59
C ILE A 367 -7.04 4.18 -1.05
N ALA A 368 -6.54 5.40 -1.30
CA ALA A 368 -7.20 6.62 -0.85
C ALA A 368 -8.57 6.82 -1.50
N THR A 369 -8.71 6.46 -2.78
CA THR A 369 -9.97 6.51 -3.52
C THR A 369 -10.97 5.49 -2.97
N GLU A 370 -10.53 4.28 -2.66
CA GLU A 370 -11.37 3.24 -2.04
C GLU A 370 -11.89 3.67 -0.67
N VAL A 371 -11.06 4.35 0.13
CA VAL A 371 -11.51 4.96 1.39
C VAL A 371 -12.56 6.03 1.12
N ALA A 372 -12.35 6.90 0.13
CA ALA A 372 -13.27 7.99 -0.19
C ALA A 372 -14.68 7.50 -0.55
N GLU A 373 -14.78 6.32 -1.18
CA GLU A 373 -16.08 5.71 -1.49
C GLU A 373 -16.79 5.08 -0.29
N ARG A 374 -16.02 4.63 0.71
CA ARG A 374 -16.54 3.88 1.87
C ARG A 374 -16.69 4.73 3.13
N ILE A 375 -16.02 5.89 3.19
CA ILE A 375 -15.97 6.71 4.40
C ILE A 375 -17.36 7.32 4.68
N ASP A 376 -17.76 7.27 5.95
CA ASP A 376 -18.98 7.93 6.43
C ASP A 376 -18.89 9.44 6.14
N PRO A 377 -19.95 10.08 5.57
CA PRO A 377 -19.97 11.51 5.24
C PRO A 377 -19.64 12.45 6.40
N GLU A 378 -19.83 12.01 7.64
CA GLU A 378 -19.52 12.80 8.84
C GLU A 378 -18.07 12.63 9.33
N THR A 379 -17.32 11.65 8.79
CA THR A 379 -15.95 11.35 9.19
C THR A 379 -14.95 12.15 8.36
N SER A 380 -13.95 12.75 9.00
CA SER A 380 -12.78 13.35 8.36
C SER A 380 -11.53 12.97 9.12
N CYS A 381 -10.46 12.68 8.41
CA CYS A 381 -9.15 12.34 8.99
C CYS A 381 -8.35 13.56 9.45
N ILE A 382 -8.84 14.76 9.16
CA ILE A 382 -8.20 16.03 9.51
C ILE A 382 -9.18 16.86 10.35
N THR A 383 -8.70 17.40 11.45
CA THR A 383 -9.44 18.32 12.32
C THR A 383 -8.75 19.68 12.32
N ARG A 384 -9.53 20.77 12.23
CA ARG A 384 -9.00 22.13 12.35
C ARG A 384 -8.54 22.37 13.78
N ILE A 385 -7.37 22.95 13.93
CA ILE A 385 -6.89 23.45 15.21
C ILE A 385 -7.56 24.81 15.41
N ASN A 386 -8.53 24.89 16.32
CA ASN A 386 -9.05 26.18 16.78
C ASN A 386 -7.91 26.83 17.53
N LYS A 387 -7.27 27.87 16.96
CA LYS A 387 -6.45 28.77 17.76
C LYS A 387 -7.39 29.32 18.83
N PRO A 388 -7.02 29.32 20.13
CA PRO A 388 -7.78 30.10 21.11
C PRO A 388 -7.92 31.51 20.54
N GLU A 389 -9.15 31.99 20.39
CA GLU A 389 -9.40 33.37 20.08
C GLU A 389 -8.59 34.16 21.10
N ASP A 390 -7.71 35.04 20.61
CA ASP A 390 -7.09 36.04 21.48
C ASP A 390 -8.26 36.71 22.22
N ILE A 391 -8.35 36.44 23.51
CA ILE A 391 -9.32 37.14 24.36
C ILE A 391 -8.90 38.60 24.24
N GLU A 392 -9.59 39.35 23.39
CA GLU A 392 -9.51 40.81 23.42
C GLU A 392 -9.80 41.19 24.87
N GLN A 393 -8.75 41.57 25.58
CA GLN A 393 -8.89 42.20 26.89
C GLN A 393 -9.69 43.46 26.65
N GLU A 394 -10.93 43.46 27.12
CA GLU A 394 -11.71 44.71 27.23
C GLU A 394 -10.82 45.74 27.94
N PRO A 395 -10.74 47.00 27.42
CA PRO A 395 -9.96 48.03 28.07
C PRO A 395 -10.55 48.30 29.46
N LEU A 396 -9.78 48.03 30.47
CA LEU A 396 -10.06 48.42 31.83
C LEU A 396 -10.26 49.95 31.88
N ASP A 397 -11.51 50.36 32.09
CA ASP A 397 -11.87 51.73 32.43
C ASP A 397 -11.03 52.25 33.61
N THR A 398 -10.13 53.14 33.29
CA THR A 398 -9.39 53.93 34.31
C THR A 398 -10.19 55.14 34.69
N ASP A 399 -10.97 55.03 35.72
CA ASP A 399 -11.45 56.19 36.47
C ASP A 399 -10.73 56.33 37.79
N ASN A 400 -9.89 57.36 37.77
CA ASN A 400 -9.43 58.23 38.86
C ASN A 400 -9.47 57.72 40.31
N LYS A 401 -8.26 57.74 40.93
CA LYS A 401 -8.01 58.59 42.11
C LYS A 401 -6.51 58.74 42.40
N ASN A 402 -6.08 60.00 42.40
CA ASN A 402 -4.82 60.52 42.93
C ASN A 402 -4.52 60.03 44.35
N VAL A 403 -3.27 59.59 44.58
CA VAL A 403 -2.53 59.87 45.84
C VAL A 403 -1.04 59.94 45.54
N GLU A 404 -0.43 61.02 46.06
CA GLU A 404 0.95 61.51 45.91
C GLU A 404 2.02 60.58 46.48
N VAL A 405 3.10 60.54 45.78
CA VAL A 405 4.54 60.75 46.12
C VAL A 405 5.07 60.15 47.42
N LYS A 406 6.11 59.31 47.31
CA LYS A 406 7.41 59.55 47.91
C LYS A 406 8.52 58.75 47.22
N LYS A 407 9.48 59.53 46.70
CA LYS A 407 10.80 59.07 46.23
C LYS A 407 11.63 58.65 47.44
N THR A 408 12.41 57.59 47.32
CA THR A 408 13.74 57.48 47.91
C THR A 408 14.67 56.72 46.93
N LYS A 409 15.75 57.40 46.66
CA LYS A 409 16.95 56.95 45.94
C LYS A 409 17.80 56.11 46.88
N GLU A 410 18.60 55.23 46.29
CA GLU A 410 20.02 55.02 46.48
C GLU A 410 20.39 53.59 46.13
N THR A 411 21.20 53.33 45.26
CA THR A 411 22.59 53.48 44.81
C THR A 411 23.27 52.14 44.71
N ASP A 412 23.79 51.98 43.54
CA ASP A 412 25.05 51.34 43.12
C ASP A 412 25.76 50.31 44.02
N LYS A 413 26.15 49.21 43.42
CA LYS A 413 27.53 48.84 43.09
C LYS A 413 27.66 47.39 42.59
N SER A 414 28.11 47.27 41.36
CA SER A 414 29.30 46.54 40.88
C SER A 414 29.84 45.34 41.69
N ASN A 415 29.99 44.17 41.06
CA ASN A 415 31.25 43.60 40.59
C ASN A 415 31.10 42.12 40.19
N ASP A 416 31.44 41.82 39.00
CA ASP A 416 32.60 41.10 38.46
C ASP A 416 33.00 39.79 39.18
N GLY A 417 33.09 38.72 38.45
CA GLY A 417 33.86 37.56 38.89
C GLY A 417 33.58 36.20 38.28
N ARG A 418 34.02 36.00 37.08
CA ARG A 418 34.76 34.80 36.59
C ARG A 418 34.29 33.37 36.77
N LYS A 419 34.15 32.76 35.58
CA LYS A 419 34.88 31.56 35.06
C LYS A 419 34.54 30.16 35.54
N LYS A 420 34.23 29.34 34.48
CA LYS A 420 34.70 27.99 34.24
C LYS A 420 34.26 26.87 35.18
N GLN A 421 33.48 25.97 34.64
CA GLN A 421 33.82 24.55 34.62
C GLN A 421 32.97 23.84 33.56
N GLY A 422 33.55 23.65 32.40
CA GLY A 422 33.19 22.61 31.48
C GLY A 422 33.95 21.33 31.83
N LEU A 423 33.59 20.26 31.15
CA LEU A 423 34.19 18.93 31.17
C LEU A 423 33.85 18.05 32.38
N ASN A 424 32.92 17.12 32.14
CA ASN A 424 33.07 15.71 32.51
C ASN A 424 31.74 14.97 32.31
N LEU A 425 31.38 14.72 31.07
CA LEU A 425 30.28 13.76 30.74
C LEU A 425 30.64 12.81 29.59
N LEU A 426 31.89 12.79 29.16
CA LEU A 426 32.36 11.93 28.07
C LEU A 426 33.21 10.73 28.53
N THR A 427 33.36 10.52 29.85
CA THR A 427 34.22 9.46 30.39
C THR A 427 33.44 8.33 31.11
N LYS A 428 32.09 8.36 31.09
CA LYS A 428 31.27 7.31 31.75
C LYS A 428 30.53 6.36 30.81
N LEU A 429 30.73 6.45 29.51
CA LEU A 429 30.06 5.54 28.51
C LEU A 429 31.02 4.55 27.82
N LYS A 430 32.23 4.36 28.35
CA LYS A 430 33.22 3.44 27.76
C LYS A 430 33.38 2.09 28.47
N ASN A 431 32.62 1.79 29.52
CA ASN A 431 32.79 0.56 30.30
C ASN A 431 31.56 -0.33 30.38
N ILE A 432 30.68 -0.33 29.36
CA ILE A 432 29.51 -1.28 29.31
C ILE A 432 29.53 -2.21 28.08
N PHE A 433 30.57 -2.15 27.25
CA PHE A 433 30.67 -3.01 26.07
C PHE A 433 31.94 -3.89 26.08
N THR A 434 32.12 -4.63 27.17
CA THR A 434 32.96 -5.85 27.16
C THR A 434 32.42 -6.77 28.25
N GLU A 435 31.64 -7.74 27.86
CA GLU A 435 31.39 -9.05 28.46
C GLU A 435 30.02 -9.54 28.02
N ASN A 436 30.06 -10.41 27.04
CA ASN A 436 29.45 -11.71 26.95
C ASN A 436 29.32 -12.12 25.49
N SER A 437 30.36 -12.73 25.02
CA SER A 437 30.33 -13.76 23.98
C SER A 437 30.15 -15.09 24.72
N THR A 438 29.28 -15.92 24.22
CA THR A 438 29.26 -17.37 24.15
C THR A 438 27.87 -17.93 24.41
N GLU A 439 27.52 -18.77 23.55
CA GLU A 439 26.71 -19.99 23.43
C GLU A 439 25.69 -19.84 22.30
N GLU A 440 25.99 -20.42 21.11
CA GLU A 440 25.72 -21.82 20.69
C GLU A 440 24.22 -22.13 20.77
N ASP A 441 23.62 -22.53 19.82
CA ASP A 441 23.58 -23.38 18.68
C ASP A 441 22.14 -23.85 18.37
N GLU A 442 22.00 -24.23 17.14
CA GLU A 442 21.14 -25.31 16.66
C GLU A 442 19.64 -25.11 16.43
N ASP A 443 19.44 -25.29 15.19
CA ASP A 443 18.53 -26.17 14.46
C ASP A 443 17.14 -25.62 14.15
N GLY A 444 16.77 -25.67 12.92
CA GLY A 444 16.60 -26.75 12.03
C GLY A 444 15.37 -26.53 11.16
N SER A 445 15.60 -26.71 9.90
CA SER A 445 14.71 -27.29 8.87
C SER A 445 13.32 -26.66 8.60
N TYR A 446 13.20 -26.25 7.42
CA TYR A 446 12.30 -26.67 6.30
C TYR A 446 10.90 -27.16 6.70
N ASP A 447 9.90 -26.36 6.33
CA ASP A 447 8.83 -26.73 5.41
C ASP A 447 8.05 -25.48 4.93
#